data_811fe26ed0c0188e70688cc0788a4054
#
_entry.id   811fe26ed0c0188e70688cc0788a4054
#
_cell.length_a   1.000
_cell.length_b   1.000
_cell.length_c   1.000
_cell.angle_alpha   90.00
_cell.angle_beta   90.00
_cell.angle_gamma   90.00
#
_symmetry.space_group_name_H-M   'P 1'
#
loop_
_entity.id
_entity.type
_entity.pdbx_description
1 polymer ?
#
loop_
_entity_poly.entity_id
_entity_poly.type
_entity_poly.pdbx_seq_one_letter_code
_entity_poly.pdbx_strand_id
1 'polypeptide(L)'
;MYNKELRSKTKIKTVASFISQHRSKVIALLFWLTVVGTYWLIANQYNLPPDVMVKQLANWLVNSAFGPLLFILFFTLQPLVFFPSAVMGMLGGCLYGPIQGFLITLIGANGAALTSYIVGRFFGQGMLENQGQSNSLMYRYANYVRTNSFEAILIMHLIFLPYDLVNYLAGFLQVNWKSFVLATALGSLPGILTLVLLGASIEGDVMSGTPEINLTTLAISGVTLIVSLGLSQLLKQRQKRLDKTLANTI
;
A
#
# COMPACT_ATOMS: atom_id res chain seq x y z
N MET A 1 32.88 36.82 21.81
CA MET A 1 31.42 36.67 21.94
C MET A 1 30.66 36.82 20.60
N TYR A 2 30.90 37.84 19.80
CA TYR A 2 30.27 38.16 18.52
C TYR A 2 30.26 37.04 17.44
N ASN A 3 31.36 36.31 17.28
CA ASN A 3 31.47 35.21 16.31
C ASN A 3 30.63 33.95 16.67
N LYS A 4 30.26 33.76 17.91
CA LYS A 4 29.41 32.64 18.37
C LYS A 4 27.95 32.89 18.05
N GLU A 5 27.49 34.14 18.13
CA GLU A 5 26.13 34.56 17.79
C GLU A 5 25.85 34.51 16.28
N LEU A 6 26.83 34.97 15.48
CA LEU A 6 26.73 34.89 14.01
C LEU A 6 26.63 33.44 13.53
N ARG A 7 27.46 32.53 14.06
CA ARG A 7 27.36 31.08 13.76
C ARG A 7 26.05 30.45 14.19
N SER A 8 25.48 30.89 15.31
CA SER A 8 24.17 30.43 15.79
C SER A 8 23.05 30.88 14.86
N LYS A 9 23.00 32.14 14.47
CA LYS A 9 22.00 32.70 13.55
C LYS A 9 22.07 32.06 12.15
N THR A 10 23.26 31.76 11.66
CA THR A 10 23.44 31.07 10.37
C THR A 10 22.93 29.63 10.42
N LYS A 11 23.23 28.87 11.51
CA LYS A 11 22.72 27.51 11.70
C LYS A 11 21.18 27.48 11.79
N ILE A 12 20.58 28.42 12.52
CA ILE A 12 19.11 28.50 12.65
C ILE A 12 18.46 28.79 11.30
N LYS A 13 19.01 29.71 10.50
CA LYS A 13 18.51 29.98 9.13
C LYS A 13 18.64 28.76 8.22
N THR A 14 19.73 28.01 8.28
CA THR A 14 19.94 26.79 7.50
C THR A 14 18.95 25.69 7.88
N VAL A 15 18.70 25.51 9.17
CA VAL A 15 17.71 24.53 9.68
C VAL A 15 16.29 24.94 9.28
N ALA A 16 15.94 26.22 9.41
CA ALA A 16 14.63 26.74 9.02
C ALA A 16 14.38 26.59 7.51
N SER A 17 15.39 26.87 6.67
CA SER A 17 15.28 26.67 5.21
C SER A 17 15.19 25.18 4.84
N PHE A 18 15.91 24.31 5.53
CA PHE A 18 15.81 22.85 5.35
C PHE A 18 14.43 22.34 5.73
N ILE A 19 13.88 22.78 6.87
CA ILE A 19 12.52 22.42 7.33
C ILE A 19 11.47 22.92 6.34
N SER A 20 11.59 24.17 5.83
CA SER A 20 10.64 24.71 4.87
C SER A 20 10.66 23.97 3.54
N GLN A 21 11.83 23.57 3.09
CA GLN A 21 12.04 22.82 1.83
C GLN A 21 11.56 21.35 1.95
N HIS A 22 11.63 20.75 3.15
CA HIS A 22 11.25 19.37 3.39
C HIS A 22 10.06 19.24 4.35
N ARG A 23 9.21 20.25 4.40
CA ARG A 23 8.10 20.38 5.36
C ARG A 23 7.22 19.11 5.44
N SER A 24 6.88 18.53 4.29
CA SER A 24 6.10 17.30 4.24
C SER A 24 6.81 16.09 4.84
N LYS A 25 8.13 15.96 4.60
CA LYS A 25 8.95 14.87 5.16
C LYS A 25 9.11 15.03 6.69
N VAL A 26 9.26 16.28 7.15
CA VAL A 26 9.34 16.60 8.59
C VAL A 26 8.01 16.30 9.28
N ILE A 27 6.88 16.68 8.67
CA ILE A 27 5.54 16.38 9.19
C ILE A 27 5.32 14.87 9.28
N ALA A 28 5.67 14.11 8.22
CA ALA A 28 5.57 12.64 8.22
C ALA A 28 6.44 12.01 9.33
N LEU A 29 7.67 12.49 9.51
CA LEU A 29 8.55 12.02 10.57
C LEU A 29 7.99 12.33 11.96
N LEU A 30 7.49 13.54 12.19
CA LEU A 30 6.88 13.94 13.45
C LEU A 30 5.63 13.12 13.74
N PHE A 31 4.79 12.88 12.74
CA PHE A 31 3.62 12.00 12.86
C PHE A 31 4.04 10.58 13.30
N TRP A 32 5.04 10.02 12.64
CA TRP A 32 5.58 8.69 12.99
C TRP A 32 6.14 8.65 14.41
N LEU A 33 6.93 9.64 14.79
CA LEU A 33 7.47 9.75 16.13
C LEU A 33 6.35 9.89 17.18
N THR A 34 5.29 10.61 16.85
CA THR A 34 4.13 10.75 17.74
C THR A 34 3.40 9.41 17.89
N VAL A 35 3.15 8.68 16.81
CA VAL A 35 2.50 7.37 16.84
C VAL A 35 3.32 6.37 17.68
N VAL A 36 4.62 6.25 17.38
CA VAL A 36 5.52 5.35 18.12
C VAL A 36 5.67 5.78 19.57
N GLY A 37 5.82 7.08 19.82
CA GLY A 37 5.92 7.62 21.17
C GLY A 37 4.67 7.40 22.00
N THR A 38 3.48 7.62 21.41
CA THR A 38 2.19 7.36 22.07
C THR A 38 2.03 5.86 22.40
N TYR A 39 2.36 5.00 21.44
CA TYR A 39 2.38 3.55 21.68
C TYR A 39 3.29 3.17 22.85
N TRP A 40 4.53 3.69 22.84
CA TRP A 40 5.50 3.40 23.89
C TRP A 40 5.05 3.92 25.27
N LEU A 41 4.48 5.13 25.34
CA LEU A 41 3.94 5.70 26.57
C LEU A 41 2.78 4.85 27.12
N ILE A 42 1.84 4.45 26.27
CA ILE A 42 0.70 3.60 26.68
C ILE A 42 1.19 2.23 27.14
N ALA A 43 2.06 1.58 26.35
CA ALA A 43 2.63 0.27 26.71
C ALA A 43 3.36 0.33 28.07
N ASN A 44 4.12 1.38 28.30
CA ASN A 44 4.89 1.55 29.55
C ASN A 44 3.98 1.94 30.74
N GLN A 45 2.97 2.77 30.52
CA GLN A 45 2.06 3.23 31.58
C GLN A 45 1.15 2.10 32.09
N TYR A 46 0.73 1.22 31.21
CA TYR A 46 -0.19 0.12 31.55
C TYR A 46 0.53 -1.22 31.77
N ASN A 47 1.85 -1.27 31.65
CA ASN A 47 2.66 -2.50 31.71
C ASN A 47 2.08 -3.64 30.86
N LEU A 48 1.47 -3.29 29.73
CA LEU A 48 0.84 -4.26 28.85
C LEU A 48 1.88 -4.77 27.83
N PRO A 49 2.11 -6.09 27.81
CA PRO A 49 2.92 -6.69 26.74
C PRO A 49 2.31 -6.39 25.37
N PRO A 50 3.13 -6.17 24.31
CA PRO A 50 2.63 -5.85 22.96
C PRO A 50 1.62 -6.86 22.42
N ASP A 51 1.80 -8.13 22.72
CA ASP A 51 0.88 -9.21 22.32
C ASP A 51 -0.49 -9.07 22.97
N VAL A 52 -0.58 -8.65 24.24
CA VAL A 52 -1.86 -8.41 24.92
C VAL A 52 -2.60 -7.23 24.31
N MET A 53 -1.90 -6.15 23.95
CA MET A 53 -2.51 -4.99 23.29
C MET A 53 -3.06 -5.37 21.91
N VAL A 54 -2.30 -6.12 21.11
CA VAL A 54 -2.74 -6.61 19.82
C VAL A 54 -3.97 -7.50 19.96
N LYS A 55 -3.98 -8.41 20.94
CA LYS A 55 -5.11 -9.28 21.25
C LYS A 55 -6.35 -8.48 21.62
N GLN A 56 -6.24 -7.51 22.52
CA GLN A 56 -7.36 -6.66 22.92
C GLN A 56 -7.93 -5.87 21.74
N LEU A 57 -7.07 -5.28 20.92
CA LEU A 57 -7.48 -4.56 19.71
C LEU A 57 -8.19 -5.47 18.71
N ALA A 58 -7.66 -6.66 18.46
CA ALA A 58 -8.25 -7.65 17.58
C ALA A 58 -9.64 -8.09 18.09
N ASN A 59 -9.75 -8.43 19.38
CA ASN A 59 -11.02 -8.78 20.00
C ASN A 59 -12.05 -7.66 19.90
N TRP A 60 -11.62 -6.43 20.13
CA TRP A 60 -12.50 -5.28 20.00
C TRP A 60 -12.97 -5.05 18.57
N LEU A 61 -12.07 -5.18 17.60
CA LEU A 61 -12.40 -5.08 16.16
C LEU A 61 -13.41 -6.15 15.72
N VAL A 62 -13.26 -7.39 16.19
CA VAL A 62 -14.17 -8.48 15.80
C VAL A 62 -15.53 -8.34 16.48
N ASN A 63 -15.56 -7.96 17.75
CA ASN A 63 -16.79 -7.94 18.55
C ASN A 63 -17.53 -6.60 18.54
N SER A 64 -16.92 -5.53 17.98
CA SER A 64 -17.56 -4.23 17.84
C SER A 64 -18.37 -4.14 16.55
N ALA A 65 -19.58 -3.60 16.63
CA ALA A 65 -20.38 -3.29 15.44
C ALA A 65 -19.66 -2.32 14.47
N PHE A 66 -18.75 -1.50 14.98
CA PHE A 66 -17.94 -0.57 14.20
C PHE A 66 -16.59 -1.15 13.78
N GLY A 67 -16.25 -2.36 14.20
CA GLY A 67 -14.95 -3.00 13.93
C GLY A 67 -14.60 -3.07 12.45
N PRO A 68 -15.49 -3.56 11.57
CA PRO A 68 -15.23 -3.60 10.13
C PRO A 68 -14.97 -2.20 9.53
N LEU A 69 -15.71 -1.18 9.98
CA LEU A 69 -15.53 0.20 9.52
C LEU A 69 -14.16 0.76 9.93
N LEU A 70 -13.77 0.50 11.17
CA LEU A 70 -12.45 0.92 11.67
C LEU A 70 -11.31 0.18 10.99
N PHE A 71 -11.47 -1.11 10.70
CA PHE A 71 -10.51 -1.85 9.90
C PHE A 71 -10.34 -1.23 8.50
N ILE A 72 -11.44 -0.89 7.82
CA ILE A 72 -11.41 -0.21 6.52
C ILE A 72 -10.68 1.14 6.65
N LEU A 73 -10.96 1.91 7.70
CA LEU A 73 -10.31 3.19 7.96
C LEU A 73 -8.80 3.01 8.19
N PHE A 74 -8.40 2.08 9.05
CA PHE A 74 -6.98 1.77 9.30
C PHE A 74 -6.28 1.32 8.02
N PHE A 75 -6.90 0.44 7.24
CA PHE A 75 -6.35 0.01 5.98
C PHE A 75 -6.21 1.18 4.99
N THR A 76 -7.21 2.04 4.89
CA THR A 76 -7.18 3.23 4.03
C THR A 76 -6.05 4.18 4.39
N LEU A 77 -5.76 4.36 5.68
CA LEU A 77 -4.75 5.29 6.18
C LEU A 77 -3.36 4.68 6.32
N GLN A 78 -3.23 3.35 6.28
CA GLN A 78 -1.96 2.65 6.48
C GLN A 78 -0.82 3.11 5.55
N PRO A 79 -1.07 3.55 4.29
CA PRO A 79 0.03 4.03 3.44
C PRO A 79 0.73 5.25 4.04
N LEU A 80 0.02 6.10 4.79
CA LEU A 80 0.62 7.28 5.44
C LEU A 80 1.73 6.91 6.42
N VAL A 81 1.69 5.69 6.96
CA VAL A 81 2.65 5.15 7.91
C VAL A 81 3.53 4.05 7.30
N PHE A 82 3.46 3.84 5.98
CA PHE A 82 4.20 2.81 5.25
C PHE A 82 4.05 1.40 5.84
N PHE A 83 2.88 1.11 6.43
CA PHE A 83 2.59 -0.23 6.92
C PHE A 83 2.28 -1.16 5.73
N PRO A 84 2.79 -2.41 5.70
CA PRO A 84 2.61 -3.28 4.53
C PRO A 84 1.15 -3.68 4.33
N SER A 85 0.57 -3.38 3.14
CA SER A 85 -0.80 -3.76 2.76
C SER A 85 -1.04 -5.27 2.78
N ALA A 86 0.00 -6.07 2.51
CA ALA A 86 -0.10 -7.53 2.57
C ALA A 86 -0.47 -8.03 3.98
N VAL A 87 0.08 -7.41 5.02
CA VAL A 87 -0.26 -7.75 6.42
C VAL A 87 -1.72 -7.40 6.71
N MET A 88 -2.20 -6.24 6.25
CA MET A 88 -3.61 -5.86 6.40
C MET A 88 -4.53 -6.83 5.66
N GLY A 89 -4.15 -7.29 4.47
CA GLY A 89 -4.90 -8.29 3.71
C GLY A 89 -5.05 -9.61 4.49
N MET A 90 -3.96 -10.11 5.07
CA MET A 90 -3.97 -11.31 5.91
C MET A 90 -4.79 -11.10 7.20
N LEU A 91 -4.63 -9.96 7.87
CA LEU A 91 -5.42 -9.62 9.06
C LEU A 91 -6.93 -9.58 8.77
N GLY A 92 -7.33 -9.04 7.61
CA GLY A 92 -8.74 -9.05 7.20
C GLY A 92 -9.32 -10.46 7.13
N GLY A 93 -8.57 -11.40 6.58
CA GLY A 93 -8.95 -12.82 6.53
C GLY A 93 -8.97 -13.48 7.91
N CYS A 94 -7.94 -13.26 8.70
CA CYS A 94 -7.80 -13.81 10.05
C CYS A 94 -8.90 -13.32 11.01
N LEU A 95 -9.26 -12.04 10.94
CA LEU A 95 -10.23 -11.41 11.85
C LEU A 95 -11.70 -11.66 11.44
N TYR A 96 -11.98 -11.65 10.14
CA TYR A 96 -13.36 -11.64 9.61
C TYR A 96 -13.68 -12.85 8.72
N GLY A 97 -12.74 -13.79 8.59
CA GLY A 97 -12.90 -14.98 7.75
C GLY A 97 -12.82 -14.71 6.24
N PRO A 98 -13.03 -15.75 5.41
CA PRO A 98 -12.75 -15.66 3.97
C PRO A 98 -13.69 -14.72 3.21
N ILE A 99 -14.99 -14.74 3.48
CA ILE A 99 -15.97 -13.98 2.70
C ILE A 99 -16.07 -12.54 3.20
N GLN A 100 -16.37 -12.33 4.47
CA GLN A 100 -16.53 -11.01 5.05
C GLN A 100 -15.18 -10.28 5.05
N GLY A 101 -14.10 -10.97 5.40
CA GLY A 101 -12.75 -10.44 5.35
C GLY A 101 -12.36 -9.98 3.94
N PHE A 102 -12.75 -10.73 2.89
CA PHE A 102 -12.48 -10.32 1.51
C PHE A 102 -13.20 -9.01 1.15
N LEU A 103 -14.49 -8.88 1.47
CA LEU A 103 -15.24 -7.65 1.15
C LEU A 103 -14.69 -6.43 1.88
N ILE A 104 -14.44 -6.56 3.18
CA ILE A 104 -13.89 -5.50 4.02
C ILE A 104 -12.47 -5.10 3.54
N THR A 105 -11.63 -6.09 3.29
CA THR A 105 -10.27 -5.90 2.80
C THR A 105 -10.25 -5.24 1.41
N LEU A 106 -11.16 -5.64 0.52
CA LEU A 106 -11.26 -5.06 -0.82
C LEU A 106 -11.58 -3.56 -0.76
N ILE A 107 -12.53 -3.17 0.11
CA ILE A 107 -12.87 -1.75 0.30
C ILE A 107 -11.69 -0.99 0.89
N GLY A 108 -11.10 -1.49 1.97
CA GLY A 108 -9.96 -0.87 2.64
C GLY A 108 -8.73 -0.73 1.73
N ALA A 109 -8.42 -1.79 0.95
CA ALA A 109 -7.31 -1.78 0.00
C ALA A 109 -7.50 -0.73 -1.11
N ASN A 110 -8.71 -0.62 -1.67
CA ASN A 110 -8.99 0.43 -2.67
C ASN A 110 -8.89 1.84 -2.06
N GLY A 111 -9.29 2.01 -0.80
CA GLY A 111 -9.06 3.23 -0.04
C GLY A 111 -7.55 3.52 0.12
N ALA A 112 -6.78 2.52 0.50
CA ALA A 112 -5.32 2.61 0.62
C ALA A 112 -4.65 2.95 -0.71
N ALA A 113 -5.11 2.37 -1.82
CA ALA A 113 -4.63 2.70 -3.14
C ALA A 113 -4.84 4.18 -3.48
N LEU A 114 -6.02 4.72 -3.20
CA LEU A 114 -6.31 6.14 -3.40
C LEU A 114 -5.41 7.03 -2.52
N THR A 115 -5.21 6.66 -1.26
CA THR A 115 -4.31 7.39 -0.35
C THR A 115 -2.88 7.41 -0.89
N SER A 116 -2.34 6.24 -1.27
CA SER A 116 -1.00 6.11 -1.89
C SER A 116 -0.90 6.91 -3.18
N TYR A 117 -1.92 6.86 -4.03
CA TYR A 117 -1.98 7.63 -5.28
C TYR A 117 -1.94 9.14 -5.02
N ILE A 118 -2.74 9.64 -4.07
CA ILE A 118 -2.77 11.07 -3.72
C ILE A 118 -1.41 11.52 -3.20
N VAL A 119 -0.81 10.75 -2.30
CA VAL A 119 0.52 11.01 -1.76
C VAL A 119 1.56 10.99 -2.88
N GLY A 120 1.58 9.94 -3.70
CA GLY A 120 2.48 9.84 -4.85
C GLY A 120 2.34 11.01 -5.82
N ARG A 121 1.11 11.42 -6.13
CA ARG A 121 0.81 12.56 -7.00
C ARG A 121 1.32 13.88 -6.43
N PHE A 122 1.15 14.09 -5.12
CA PHE A 122 1.65 15.29 -4.44
C PHE A 122 3.18 15.40 -4.54
N PHE A 123 3.91 14.30 -4.34
CA PHE A 123 5.38 14.29 -4.45
C PHE A 123 5.89 14.29 -5.90
N GLY A 124 5.10 13.81 -6.86
CA GLY A 124 5.44 13.78 -8.28
C GLY A 124 5.22 15.11 -9.01
N GLN A 125 4.45 16.03 -8.41
CA GLN A 125 4.22 17.35 -8.99
C GLN A 125 5.54 18.14 -9.09
N GLY A 126 5.83 18.67 -10.27
CA GLY A 126 7.03 19.46 -10.54
C GLY A 126 8.30 18.67 -10.84
N MET A 127 8.40 17.39 -10.50
CA MET A 127 9.60 16.60 -10.81
C MET A 127 9.67 16.16 -12.28
N LEU A 128 8.52 15.95 -12.92
CA LEU A 128 8.43 15.51 -14.32
C LEU A 128 8.36 16.70 -15.29
N GLU A 129 7.92 17.87 -14.84
CA GLU A 129 7.84 19.09 -15.64
C GLU A 129 9.20 19.70 -15.91
N ASN A 130 10.13 19.58 -14.97
CA ASN A 130 11.49 20.17 -15.07
C ASN A 130 12.48 19.35 -15.90
N GLN A 131 12.12 18.13 -16.33
CA GLN A 131 12.92 17.33 -17.24
C GLN A 131 12.48 17.57 -18.68
N GLY A 132 12.82 18.74 -19.24
CA GLY A 132 12.64 19.04 -20.64
C GLY A 132 13.19 17.90 -21.49
N GLN A 133 12.40 17.41 -22.47
CA GLN A 133 12.71 16.49 -23.59
C GLN A 133 13.97 15.60 -23.43
N SER A 134 14.15 15.01 -22.29
CA SER A 134 15.23 14.06 -22.07
C SER A 134 14.81 12.73 -22.67
N ASN A 135 15.56 12.27 -23.65
CA ASN A 135 15.44 10.94 -24.27
C ASN A 135 15.78 9.80 -23.27
N SER A 136 15.59 10.03 -21.96
CA SER A 136 15.88 9.05 -20.93
C SER A 136 14.87 7.92 -21.00
N LEU A 137 15.34 6.67 -20.83
CA LEU A 137 14.47 5.48 -20.74
C LEU A 137 13.35 5.67 -19.72
N MET A 138 13.64 6.35 -18.61
CA MET A 138 12.68 6.66 -17.56
C MET A 138 11.50 7.50 -18.05
N TYR A 139 11.77 8.52 -18.89
CA TYR A 139 10.72 9.36 -19.48
C TYR A 139 9.84 8.57 -20.45
N ARG A 140 10.44 7.68 -21.26
CA ARG A 140 9.70 6.82 -22.19
C ARG A 140 8.78 5.85 -21.44
N TYR A 141 9.25 5.21 -20.37
CA TYR A 141 8.42 4.35 -19.52
C TYR A 141 7.31 5.12 -18.81
N ALA A 142 7.62 6.28 -18.25
CA ALA A 142 6.63 7.15 -17.61
C ALA A 142 5.51 7.53 -18.59
N ASN A 143 5.88 7.92 -19.80
CA ASN A 143 4.91 8.26 -20.84
C ASN A 143 4.07 7.06 -21.29
N TYR A 144 4.69 5.88 -21.46
CA TYR A 144 3.97 4.64 -21.78
C TYR A 144 2.91 4.32 -20.72
N VAL A 145 3.27 4.37 -19.42
CA VAL A 145 2.33 4.11 -18.31
C VAL A 145 1.22 5.16 -18.27
N ARG A 146 1.50 6.42 -18.57
CA ARG A 146 0.49 7.48 -18.66
C ARG A 146 -0.49 7.25 -19.78
N THR A 147 0.01 6.87 -20.96
CA THR A 147 -0.83 6.67 -22.17
C THR A 147 -1.66 5.40 -22.05
N ASN A 148 -1.09 4.31 -21.51
CA ASN A 148 -1.73 3.02 -21.34
C ASN A 148 -2.05 2.73 -19.87
N SER A 149 -2.58 3.73 -19.17
CA SER A 149 -2.75 3.74 -17.72
C SER A 149 -3.49 2.51 -17.18
N PHE A 150 -4.61 2.14 -17.79
CA PHE A 150 -5.43 1.02 -17.35
C PHE A 150 -4.68 -0.31 -17.46
N GLU A 151 -4.15 -0.61 -18.64
CA GLU A 151 -3.46 -1.88 -18.91
C GLU A 151 -2.19 -2.02 -18.06
N ALA A 152 -1.40 -0.95 -17.98
CA ALA A 152 -0.16 -0.95 -17.22
C ALA A 152 -0.42 -1.24 -15.73
N ILE A 153 -1.35 -0.54 -15.10
CA ILE A 153 -1.69 -0.73 -13.69
C ILE A 153 -2.33 -2.10 -13.45
N LEU A 154 -3.25 -2.52 -14.32
CA LEU A 154 -3.87 -3.84 -14.23
C LEU A 154 -2.82 -4.97 -14.24
N ILE A 155 -1.89 -4.91 -15.21
CA ILE A 155 -0.82 -5.92 -15.31
C ILE A 155 0.10 -5.86 -14.09
N MET A 156 0.48 -4.68 -13.62
CA MET A 156 1.34 -4.53 -12.44
C MET A 156 0.74 -5.22 -11.20
N HIS A 157 -0.56 -5.09 -10.98
CA HIS A 157 -1.24 -5.79 -9.88
C HIS A 157 -1.35 -7.30 -10.12
N LEU A 158 -1.69 -7.73 -11.33
CA LEU A 158 -1.82 -9.15 -11.67
C LEU A 158 -0.50 -9.93 -11.57
N ILE A 159 0.65 -9.28 -11.75
CA ILE A 159 1.97 -9.91 -11.58
C ILE A 159 2.50 -9.81 -10.13
N PHE A 160 1.64 -9.41 -9.19
CA PHE A 160 1.98 -9.29 -7.78
C PHE A 160 3.16 -8.34 -7.49
N LEU A 161 3.29 -7.25 -8.25
CA LEU A 161 4.20 -6.18 -7.82
C LEU A 161 3.73 -5.65 -6.45
N PRO A 162 4.64 -5.17 -5.61
CA PRO A 162 4.28 -4.63 -4.30
C PRO A 162 3.16 -3.60 -4.42
N TYR A 163 2.02 -3.90 -3.79
CA TYR A 163 0.76 -3.15 -3.95
C TYR A 163 0.92 -1.66 -3.73
N ASP A 164 1.50 -1.29 -2.59
CA ASP A 164 1.67 0.11 -2.22
C ASP A 164 2.61 0.83 -3.19
N LEU A 165 3.68 0.15 -3.65
CA LEU A 165 4.64 0.71 -4.60
C LEU A 165 3.95 1.07 -5.94
N VAL A 166 3.11 0.18 -6.47
CA VAL A 166 2.36 0.43 -7.73
C VAL A 166 1.47 1.66 -7.56
N ASN A 167 0.77 1.76 -6.43
CA ASN A 167 -0.16 2.85 -6.17
C ASN A 167 0.57 4.20 -6.00
N TYR A 168 1.68 4.24 -5.27
CA TYR A 168 2.53 5.43 -5.16
C TYR A 168 3.11 5.85 -6.51
N LEU A 169 3.62 4.89 -7.29
CA LEU A 169 4.17 5.17 -8.62
C LEU A 169 3.10 5.67 -9.58
N ALA A 170 1.90 5.12 -9.56
CA ALA A 170 0.80 5.59 -10.38
C ALA A 170 0.47 7.06 -10.10
N GLY A 171 0.42 7.44 -8.82
CA GLY A 171 0.26 8.83 -8.41
C GLY A 171 1.43 9.70 -8.82
N PHE A 172 2.66 9.28 -8.54
CA PHE A 172 3.90 9.98 -8.89
C PHE A 172 4.00 10.25 -10.39
N LEU A 173 3.66 9.24 -11.21
CA LEU A 173 3.62 9.35 -12.66
C LEU A 173 2.40 10.12 -13.18
N GLN A 174 1.50 10.57 -12.31
CA GLN A 174 0.28 11.31 -12.68
C GLN A 174 -0.62 10.55 -13.67
N VAL A 175 -0.74 9.25 -13.49
CA VAL A 175 -1.63 8.38 -14.24
C VAL A 175 -3.07 8.89 -14.14
N ASN A 176 -3.90 8.68 -15.18
CA ASN A 176 -5.31 9.05 -15.11
C ASN A 176 -6.00 8.33 -13.94
N TRP A 177 -6.60 9.10 -13.03
CA TRP A 177 -7.16 8.55 -11.79
C TRP A 177 -8.32 7.56 -12.00
N LYS A 178 -9.16 7.77 -13.04
CA LYS A 178 -10.28 6.85 -13.36
C LYS A 178 -9.74 5.51 -13.83
N SER A 179 -8.79 5.53 -14.74
CA SER A 179 -8.10 4.32 -15.22
C SER A 179 -7.37 3.62 -14.08
N PHE A 180 -6.72 4.38 -13.20
CA PHE A 180 -6.03 3.86 -12.02
C PHE A 180 -6.99 3.12 -11.08
N VAL A 181 -8.11 3.75 -10.69
CA VAL A 181 -9.08 3.14 -9.75
C VAL A 181 -9.65 1.84 -10.33
N LEU A 182 -10.11 1.87 -11.59
CA LEU A 182 -10.67 0.68 -12.23
C LEU A 182 -9.65 -0.44 -12.40
N ALA A 183 -8.44 -0.12 -12.86
CA ALA A 183 -7.38 -1.10 -13.03
C ALA A 183 -6.92 -1.70 -11.71
N THR A 184 -6.79 -0.88 -10.66
CA THR A 184 -6.43 -1.34 -9.31
C THR A 184 -7.54 -2.21 -8.72
N ALA A 185 -8.80 -1.78 -8.80
CA ALA A 185 -9.92 -2.56 -8.28
C ALA A 185 -10.01 -3.96 -8.91
N LEU A 186 -9.81 -4.06 -10.23
CA LEU A 186 -9.87 -5.34 -10.95
C LEU A 186 -8.57 -6.14 -10.81
N GLY A 187 -7.42 -5.49 -10.96
CA GLY A 187 -6.12 -6.15 -10.98
C GLY A 187 -5.69 -6.68 -9.63
N SER A 188 -6.13 -6.06 -8.54
CA SER A 188 -5.79 -6.48 -7.18
C SER A 188 -6.70 -7.59 -6.63
N LEU A 189 -7.85 -7.87 -7.25
CA LEU A 189 -8.79 -8.88 -6.77
C LEU A 189 -8.14 -10.23 -6.44
N PRO A 190 -7.36 -10.84 -7.37
CA PRO A 190 -6.77 -12.15 -7.09
C PRO A 190 -5.73 -12.09 -5.97
N GLY A 191 -4.95 -11.00 -5.90
CA GLY A 191 -3.96 -10.78 -4.85
C GLY A 191 -4.59 -10.61 -3.48
N ILE A 192 -5.62 -9.77 -3.38
CA ILE A 192 -6.37 -9.56 -2.14
C ILE A 192 -7.03 -10.87 -1.69
N LEU A 193 -7.68 -11.60 -2.61
CA LEU A 193 -8.29 -12.88 -2.29
C LEU A 193 -7.27 -13.89 -1.76
N THR A 194 -6.09 -13.98 -2.38
CA THR A 194 -5.00 -14.84 -1.93
C THR A 194 -4.57 -14.51 -0.51
N LEU A 195 -4.34 -13.22 -0.20
CA LEU A 195 -3.90 -12.79 1.13
C LEU A 195 -4.98 -13.01 2.19
N VAL A 196 -6.23 -12.72 1.86
CA VAL A 196 -7.37 -12.94 2.76
C VAL A 196 -7.54 -14.43 3.05
N LEU A 197 -7.49 -15.29 2.04
CA LEU A 197 -7.58 -16.74 2.23
C LEU A 197 -6.40 -17.28 3.04
N LEU A 198 -5.19 -16.74 2.82
CA LEU A 198 -4.02 -17.06 3.61
C LEU A 198 -4.23 -16.69 5.09
N GLY A 199 -4.75 -15.50 5.36
CA GLY A 199 -5.10 -15.09 6.72
C GLY A 199 -6.22 -15.92 7.33
N ALA A 200 -7.28 -16.21 6.55
CA ALA A 200 -8.42 -17.02 6.97
C ALA A 200 -8.08 -18.51 7.15
N SER A 201 -6.93 -18.98 6.65
CA SER A 201 -6.46 -20.35 6.91
C SER A 201 -5.93 -20.53 8.34
N ILE A 202 -5.66 -19.43 9.04
CA ILE A 202 -5.23 -19.44 10.44
C ILE A 202 -6.50 -19.43 11.28
N GLU A 203 -6.92 -20.62 11.72
CA GLU A 203 -8.09 -20.86 12.58
C GLU A 203 -7.65 -21.09 14.04
N GLY A 204 -8.63 -21.28 14.92
CA GLY A 204 -8.39 -21.49 16.34
C GLY A 204 -8.19 -20.18 17.08
N ASP A 205 -7.86 -20.29 18.35
CA ASP A 205 -7.61 -19.12 19.18
C ASP A 205 -6.17 -18.63 19.01
N VAL A 206 -5.95 -17.85 17.93
CA VAL A 206 -4.68 -17.16 17.69
C VAL A 206 -4.26 -16.36 18.93
N MET A 207 -5.25 -15.99 19.75
CA MET A 207 -5.07 -15.20 20.97
C MET A 207 -4.55 -16.03 22.13
N SER A 208 -4.93 -17.32 22.24
CA SER A 208 -4.44 -18.22 23.30
C SER A 208 -3.10 -18.88 22.96
N GLY A 209 -2.60 -18.69 21.72
CA GLY A 209 -1.32 -19.24 21.28
C GLY A 209 -1.41 -20.68 20.75
N THR A 210 -2.60 -21.14 20.38
CA THR A 210 -2.86 -22.43 19.73
C THR A 210 -3.50 -22.22 18.35
N PRO A 211 -2.82 -21.60 17.39
CA PRO A 211 -3.34 -21.45 16.05
C PRO A 211 -3.41 -22.82 15.36
N GLU A 212 -4.55 -23.12 14.77
CA GLU A 212 -4.73 -24.27 13.89
C GLU A 212 -4.68 -23.80 12.44
N ILE A 213 -4.17 -24.63 11.54
CA ILE A 213 -4.11 -24.31 10.12
C ILE A 213 -5.17 -25.11 9.38
N ASN A 214 -6.15 -24.42 8.81
CA ASN A 214 -7.09 -25.01 7.88
C ASN A 214 -6.41 -25.27 6.53
N LEU A 215 -5.99 -26.51 6.31
CA LEU A 215 -5.28 -26.92 5.10
C LEU A 215 -6.13 -26.72 3.84
N THR A 216 -7.45 -26.82 3.92
CA THR A 216 -8.34 -26.60 2.78
C THR A 216 -8.31 -25.15 2.34
N THR A 217 -8.48 -24.21 3.28
CA THR A 217 -8.44 -22.77 3.00
C THR A 217 -7.06 -22.35 2.51
N LEU A 218 -5.99 -22.90 3.11
CA LEU A 218 -4.62 -22.69 2.69
C LEU A 218 -4.37 -23.18 1.25
N ALA A 219 -4.86 -24.38 0.91
CA ALA A 219 -4.74 -24.92 -0.44
C ALA A 219 -5.48 -24.06 -1.48
N ILE A 220 -6.70 -23.58 -1.15
CA ILE A 220 -7.46 -22.67 -2.01
C ILE A 220 -6.69 -21.36 -2.21
N SER A 221 -6.06 -20.80 -1.17
CA SER A 221 -5.19 -19.64 -1.29
C SER A 221 -4.02 -19.89 -2.27
N GLY A 222 -3.36 -21.03 -2.16
CA GLY A 222 -2.30 -21.45 -3.08
C GLY A 222 -2.79 -21.58 -4.54
N VAL A 223 -3.94 -22.19 -4.74
CA VAL A 223 -4.56 -22.30 -6.08
C VAL A 223 -4.88 -20.93 -6.65
N THR A 224 -5.46 -20.03 -5.85
CA THR A 224 -5.77 -18.65 -6.27
C THR A 224 -4.52 -17.91 -6.71
N LEU A 225 -3.42 -18.06 -5.99
CA LEU A 225 -2.12 -17.50 -6.33
C LEU A 225 -1.62 -18.03 -7.69
N ILE A 226 -1.64 -19.34 -7.88
CA ILE A 226 -1.17 -19.99 -9.12
C ILE A 226 -2.02 -19.54 -10.32
N VAL A 227 -3.35 -19.52 -10.17
CA VAL A 227 -4.28 -19.08 -11.21
C VAL A 227 -4.02 -17.62 -11.59
N SER A 228 -3.80 -16.76 -10.60
CA SER A 228 -3.52 -15.35 -10.83
C SER A 228 -2.18 -15.14 -11.57
N LEU A 229 -1.13 -15.85 -11.18
CA LEU A 229 0.16 -15.81 -11.88
C LEU A 229 0.04 -16.36 -13.31
N GLY A 230 -0.73 -17.40 -13.53
CA GLY A 230 -1.01 -17.96 -14.86
C GLY A 230 -1.74 -16.94 -15.74
N LEU A 231 -2.78 -16.30 -15.23
CA LEU A 231 -3.54 -15.25 -15.95
C LEU A 231 -2.62 -14.07 -16.31
N SER A 232 -1.78 -13.66 -15.40
CA SER A 232 -0.78 -12.61 -15.63
C SER A 232 0.16 -12.94 -16.78
N GLN A 233 0.68 -14.17 -16.83
CA GLN A 233 1.56 -14.62 -17.92
C GLN A 233 0.85 -14.62 -19.26
N LEU A 234 -0.41 -15.07 -19.30
CA LEU A 234 -1.23 -15.06 -20.53
C LEU A 234 -1.46 -13.63 -21.04
N LEU A 235 -1.78 -12.69 -20.16
CA LEU A 235 -1.96 -11.28 -20.53
C LEU A 235 -0.68 -10.66 -21.06
N LYS A 236 0.47 -10.90 -20.42
CA LYS A 236 1.78 -10.46 -20.91
C LYS A 236 2.13 -11.01 -22.30
N GLN A 237 1.81 -12.28 -22.55
CA GLN A 237 2.07 -12.90 -23.86
C GLN A 237 1.19 -12.29 -24.93
N ARG A 238 -0.10 -12.03 -24.64
CA ARG A 238 -1.03 -11.36 -25.58
C ARG A 238 -0.54 -9.96 -25.91
N GLN A 239 -0.13 -9.18 -24.93
CA GLN A 239 0.37 -7.83 -25.13
C GLN A 239 1.63 -7.82 -26.01
N LYS A 240 2.60 -8.71 -25.75
CA LYS A 240 3.80 -8.84 -26.60
C LYS A 240 3.48 -9.24 -28.05
N ARG A 241 2.43 -10.02 -28.27
CA ARG A 241 1.99 -10.37 -29.64
C ARG A 241 1.37 -9.17 -30.36
N LEU A 242 0.53 -8.41 -29.67
CA LEU A 242 -0.08 -7.19 -30.22
C LEU A 242 0.98 -6.14 -30.57
N ASP A 243 1.95 -5.90 -29.69
CA ASP A 243 3.06 -4.97 -29.93
C ASP A 243 3.89 -5.37 -31.16
N LYS A 244 4.18 -6.69 -31.33
CA LYS A 244 4.87 -7.20 -32.51
C LYS A 244 4.07 -7.05 -33.79
N THR A 245 2.75 -7.29 -33.74
CA THR A 245 1.87 -7.13 -34.90
C THR A 245 1.82 -5.68 -35.35
N LEU A 246 1.68 -4.74 -34.41
CA LEU A 246 1.68 -3.30 -34.68
C LEU A 246 3.03 -2.82 -35.23
N ALA A 247 4.15 -3.31 -34.70
CA ALA A 247 5.49 -2.97 -35.19
C ALA A 247 5.78 -3.48 -36.61
N ASN A 248 5.10 -4.54 -37.06
CA ASN A 248 5.25 -5.10 -38.42
C ASN A 248 4.28 -4.47 -39.42
N THR A 249 3.33 -3.63 -39.00
CA THR A 249 2.33 -2.98 -39.85
C THR A 249 2.69 -1.52 -40.14
N ILE A 250 3.76 -0.99 -39.53
CA ILE A 250 4.37 0.32 -39.75
C ILE A 250 5.68 0.16 -40.55
#